data_58b75035bf35aafba9d71397ea583f16
#
_entry.id   58b75035bf35aafba9d71397ea583f16
#
_cell.length_a   1.000
_cell.length_b   1.000
_cell.length_c   1.000
_cell.angle_alpha   90.00
_cell.angle_beta   90.00
_cell.angle_gamma   90.00
#
_symmetry.space_group_name_H-M   'P 1'
#
loop_
_entity.id
_entity.type
_entity.pdbx_description
1 polymer ?
#
loop_
_entity_poly.entity_id
_entity_poly.type
_entity_poly.pdbx_seq_one_letter_code
_entity_poly.pdbx_strand_id
1 'polypeptide(L)'
;MPTMDSDVDFLIVGGGSAGCVLANRLSEDPANQVVMLEAGRRDSLWDLFIHMPAGLSFPIGNPRYDWMYESEPEPHMHNRRSSHGRGNKLGGSISLNGMIFQRVNPLDIERWSKDPGMSHWDYAHCLPYFKRLETCLAIDHTVTDADDGRFRGTGGPLVLE
;
A
#
# COMPACT_ATOMS: atom_id res chain seq x y z
N MET A 1 18.75 18.39 21.25
CA MET A 1 18.66 17.31 20.27
C MET A 1 19.28 16.09 20.94
N PRO A 2 18.59 14.96 21.01
CA PRO A 2 19.27 13.75 21.46
C PRO A 2 20.38 13.45 20.46
N THR A 3 21.57 13.18 20.96
CA THR A 3 22.68 12.70 20.15
C THR A 3 22.27 11.35 19.56
N MET A 4 22.24 11.25 18.23
CA MET A 4 21.97 10.02 17.49
C MET A 4 23.20 9.09 17.57
N ASP A 5 23.55 8.67 18.77
CA ASP A 5 24.60 7.69 19.04
C ASP A 5 23.98 6.39 19.57
N SER A 6 22.74 6.12 19.19
CA SER A 6 22.08 4.86 19.48
C SER A 6 22.16 3.97 18.27
N ASP A 7 22.81 2.83 18.41
CA ASP A 7 22.75 1.74 17.44
C ASP A 7 21.26 1.41 17.23
N VAL A 8 20.83 1.38 15.97
CA VAL A 8 19.48 0.96 15.60
C VAL A 8 19.57 -0.36 14.85
N ASP A 9 18.66 -1.29 15.18
CA ASP A 9 18.65 -2.60 14.52
C ASP A 9 18.11 -2.50 13.10
N PHE A 10 17.12 -1.62 12.89
CA PHE A 10 16.47 -1.44 11.59
C PHE A 10 16.25 0.04 11.28
N LEU A 11 16.76 0.45 10.12
CA LEU A 11 16.51 1.77 9.54
C LEU A 11 15.62 1.62 8.31
N ILE A 12 14.40 2.17 8.36
CA ILE A 12 13.45 2.16 7.26
C ILE A 12 13.46 3.53 6.59
N VAL A 13 13.72 3.57 5.29
CA VAL A 13 13.70 4.80 4.51
C VAL A 13 12.39 4.88 3.72
N GLY A 14 11.55 5.83 4.10
CA GLY A 14 10.22 6.07 3.54
C GLY A 14 9.08 5.47 4.36
N GLY A 15 8.21 6.33 4.87
CA GLY A 15 7.01 5.99 5.63
C GLY A 15 5.78 5.78 4.76
N GLY A 16 5.93 5.21 3.58
CA GLY A 16 4.82 4.80 2.72
C GLY A 16 4.21 3.46 3.14
N SER A 17 3.37 2.87 2.27
CA SER A 17 2.64 1.62 2.54
C SER A 17 3.53 0.50 3.06
N ALA A 18 4.64 0.24 2.37
CA ALA A 18 5.58 -0.82 2.74
C ALA A 18 6.35 -0.49 4.03
N GLY A 19 6.84 0.75 4.13
CA GLY A 19 7.61 1.20 5.30
C GLY A 19 6.79 1.16 6.59
N CYS A 20 5.53 1.57 6.54
CA CYS A 20 4.63 1.50 7.69
C CYS A 20 4.37 0.05 8.13
N VAL A 21 4.20 -0.88 7.19
CA VAL A 21 4.02 -2.31 7.51
C VAL A 21 5.29 -2.89 8.11
N LEU A 22 6.45 -2.60 7.53
CA LEU A 22 7.74 -3.05 8.06
C LEU A 22 7.98 -2.50 9.48
N ALA A 23 7.74 -1.19 9.68
CA ALA A 23 7.89 -0.58 10.99
C ALA A 23 7.01 -1.25 12.04
N ASN A 24 5.74 -1.50 11.69
CA ASN A 24 4.81 -2.19 12.58
C ASN A 24 5.29 -3.61 12.93
N ARG A 25 5.67 -4.41 11.93
CA ARG A 25 6.05 -5.81 12.14
C ARG A 25 7.39 -5.98 12.85
N LEU A 26 8.37 -5.16 12.52
CA LEU A 26 9.68 -5.24 13.15
C LEU A 26 9.66 -4.76 14.61
N SER A 27 8.80 -3.79 14.92
CA SER A 27 8.63 -3.29 16.29
C SER A 27 7.72 -4.15 17.18
N GLU A 28 7.11 -5.22 16.65
CA GLU A 28 6.40 -6.21 17.47
C GLU A 28 7.33 -6.91 18.48
N ASP A 29 8.60 -7.07 18.12
CA ASP A 29 9.64 -7.51 19.06
C ASP A 29 10.20 -6.28 19.80
N PRO A 30 9.98 -6.16 21.12
CA PRO A 30 10.45 -5.01 21.90
C PRO A 30 11.99 -4.93 22.03
N ALA A 31 12.72 -6.00 21.65
CA ALA A 31 14.17 -5.96 21.58
C ALA A 31 14.69 -5.18 20.37
N ASN A 32 13.88 -5.00 19.34
CA ASN A 32 14.27 -4.29 18.13
C ASN A 32 14.12 -2.77 18.28
N GLN A 33 15.18 -2.06 17.99
CA GLN A 33 15.14 -0.60 17.81
C GLN A 33 14.92 -0.27 16.34
N VAL A 34 13.70 0.17 16.01
CA VAL A 34 13.28 0.48 14.65
C VAL A 34 13.15 1.98 14.46
N VAL A 35 13.87 2.53 13.50
CA VAL A 35 13.77 3.94 13.12
C VAL A 35 13.26 4.04 11.69
N MET A 36 12.27 4.92 11.47
CA MET A 36 11.73 5.21 10.16
C MET A 36 11.98 6.67 9.80
N LEU A 37 12.60 6.92 8.65
CA LEU A 37 12.80 8.25 8.08
C LEU A 37 11.77 8.50 6.99
N GLU A 38 11.04 9.60 7.13
CA GLU A 38 10.05 10.04 6.13
C GLU A 38 10.32 11.49 5.74
N ALA A 39 10.37 11.75 4.43
CA ALA A 39 10.64 13.09 3.90
C ALA A 39 9.41 13.99 3.97
N GLY A 40 8.22 13.40 3.86
CA GLY A 40 6.96 14.12 3.89
C GLY A 40 6.48 14.41 5.31
N ARG A 41 5.55 15.32 5.42
CA ARG A 41 4.95 15.70 6.70
C ARG A 41 3.96 14.66 7.22
N ARG A 42 3.68 14.69 8.50
CA ARG A 42 2.51 14.01 9.09
C ARG A 42 1.23 14.70 8.60
N ASP A 43 0.16 13.95 8.43
CA ASP A 43 -1.16 14.53 8.26
C ASP A 43 -1.67 15.12 9.59
N SER A 44 -2.59 16.02 9.43
CA SER A 44 -3.28 16.71 10.51
C SER A 44 -4.78 16.39 10.37
N LEU A 45 -5.51 16.46 11.47
CA LEU A 45 -6.98 16.36 11.45
C LEU A 45 -7.64 17.42 10.54
N TRP A 46 -6.91 18.51 10.25
CA TRP A 46 -7.36 19.59 9.37
C TRP A 46 -7.04 19.35 7.88
N ASP A 47 -6.41 18.21 7.54
CA ASP A 47 -6.16 17.82 6.15
C ASP A 47 -7.42 17.22 5.51
N LEU A 48 -8.45 18.02 5.36
CA LEU A 48 -9.76 17.59 4.85
C LEU A 48 -9.67 16.81 3.54
N PHE A 49 -8.78 17.20 2.63
CA PHE A 49 -8.61 16.52 1.34
C PHE A 49 -8.03 15.12 1.45
N ILE A 50 -7.39 14.80 2.57
CA ILE A 50 -6.89 13.45 2.84
C ILE A 50 -7.96 12.59 3.52
N HIS A 51 -8.73 13.20 4.44
CA HIS A 51 -9.69 12.47 5.26
C HIS A 51 -11.09 12.36 4.64
N MET A 52 -11.38 13.17 3.62
CA MET A 52 -12.69 13.21 2.95
C MET A 52 -12.65 12.39 1.65
N PRO A 53 -13.38 11.28 1.55
CA PRO A 53 -13.39 10.44 0.33
C PRO A 53 -13.72 11.22 -0.95
N ALA A 54 -14.68 12.15 -0.88
CA ALA A 54 -15.03 13.03 -2.00
C ALA A 54 -13.90 13.99 -2.44
N GLY A 55 -12.88 14.17 -1.58
CA GLY A 55 -11.72 15.02 -1.83
C GLY A 55 -10.55 14.33 -2.54
N LEU A 56 -10.67 13.05 -2.88
CA LEU A 56 -9.55 12.20 -3.33
C LEU A 56 -8.74 12.74 -4.52
N SER A 57 -9.34 13.54 -5.38
CA SER A 57 -8.68 14.13 -6.56
C SER A 57 -7.88 15.40 -6.24
N PHE A 58 -8.14 16.09 -5.13
CA PHE A 58 -7.48 17.35 -4.80
C PHE A 58 -6.00 17.20 -4.39
N PRO A 59 -5.56 16.15 -3.69
CA PRO A 59 -4.16 15.95 -3.37
C PRO A 59 -3.28 15.62 -4.57
N ILE A 60 -3.83 14.97 -5.59
CA ILE A 60 -3.09 14.60 -6.81
C ILE A 60 -2.76 15.86 -7.60
N GLY A 61 -1.48 16.03 -7.96
CA GLY A 61 -1.01 17.23 -8.64
C GLY A 61 -0.85 18.46 -7.74
N ASN A 62 -0.99 18.30 -6.43
CA ASN A 62 -0.74 19.36 -5.46
C ASN A 62 0.61 19.14 -4.75
N PRO A 63 1.60 20.04 -4.91
CA PRO A 63 2.95 19.87 -4.35
C PRO A 63 2.99 19.71 -2.81
N ARG A 64 1.92 20.07 -2.12
CA ARG A 64 1.80 19.88 -0.66
C ARG A 64 1.64 18.40 -0.28
N TYR A 65 1.14 17.57 -1.20
CA TYR A 65 0.79 16.18 -0.97
C TYR A 65 1.45 15.21 -1.94
N ASP A 66 1.92 15.71 -3.08
CA ASP A 66 2.38 14.94 -4.21
C ASP A 66 3.81 15.33 -4.61
N TRP A 67 4.66 14.35 -4.88
CA TRP A 67 6.00 14.56 -5.43
C TRP A 67 6.00 15.08 -6.87
N MET A 68 4.88 15.03 -7.55
CA MET A 68 4.70 15.56 -8.91
C MET A 68 5.66 14.95 -9.93
N TYR A 69 5.95 13.64 -9.82
CA TYR A 69 6.83 12.99 -10.79
C TYR A 69 6.20 12.94 -12.17
N GLU A 70 7.03 13.08 -13.18
CA GLU A 70 6.67 12.91 -14.58
C GLU A 70 7.59 11.88 -15.23
N SER A 71 7.04 11.11 -16.20
CA SER A 71 7.87 10.22 -17.01
C SER A 71 8.79 11.01 -17.95
N GLU A 72 9.82 10.34 -18.46
CA GLU A 72 10.48 10.82 -19.68
C GLU A 72 9.50 10.83 -20.85
N PRO A 73 9.79 11.58 -21.93
CA PRO A 73 8.94 11.56 -23.12
C PRO A 73 8.80 10.14 -23.68
N GLU A 74 7.55 9.70 -23.87
CA GLU A 74 7.23 8.37 -24.37
C GLU A 74 7.14 8.39 -25.92
N PRO A 75 8.11 7.85 -26.65
CA PRO A 75 8.15 7.93 -28.12
C PRO A 75 6.91 7.34 -28.80
N HIS A 76 6.38 6.25 -28.24
CA HIS A 76 5.20 5.57 -28.77
C HIS A 76 3.87 6.22 -28.36
N MET A 77 3.92 7.31 -27.58
CA MET A 77 2.78 8.09 -27.14
C MET A 77 2.90 9.56 -27.58
N HIS A 78 3.39 9.81 -28.79
CA HIS A 78 3.60 11.14 -29.34
C HIS A 78 4.53 12.02 -28.49
N ASN A 79 5.55 11.43 -27.85
CA ASN A 79 6.48 12.10 -26.94
C ASN A 79 5.83 12.82 -25.76
N ARG A 80 4.62 12.44 -25.38
CA ARG A 80 4.01 13.00 -24.19
C ARG A 80 4.69 12.51 -22.92
N ARG A 81 4.67 13.35 -21.90
CA ARG A 81 5.03 12.98 -20.53
C ARG A 81 3.77 12.59 -19.78
N SER A 82 3.85 11.57 -18.95
CA SER A 82 2.76 11.14 -18.08
C SER A 82 3.06 11.54 -16.64
N SER A 83 2.08 12.16 -15.98
CA SER A 83 2.18 12.47 -14.56
C SER A 83 2.01 11.20 -13.72
N HIS A 84 2.86 11.04 -12.71
CA HIS A 84 2.86 9.92 -11.77
C HIS A 84 2.77 10.45 -10.35
N GLY A 85 1.56 10.65 -9.87
CA GLY A 85 1.31 11.06 -8.48
C GLY A 85 1.92 10.08 -7.48
N ARG A 86 2.70 10.61 -6.53
CA ARG A 86 3.27 9.86 -5.40
C ARG A 86 3.18 10.69 -4.15
N GLY A 87 2.60 10.11 -3.10
CA GLY A 87 2.40 10.82 -1.86
C GLY A 87 3.69 11.30 -1.20
N ASN A 88 3.73 12.59 -0.89
CA ASN A 88 4.82 13.26 -0.17
C ASN A 88 4.36 13.53 1.27
N LYS A 89 4.16 12.46 2.03
CA LYS A 89 3.75 12.51 3.44
C LYS A 89 3.85 11.14 4.11
N LEU A 90 3.74 11.09 5.42
CA LEU A 90 3.61 9.84 6.17
C LEU A 90 2.36 9.10 5.69
N GLY A 91 2.51 7.80 5.37
CA GLY A 91 1.52 6.99 4.66
C GLY A 91 1.77 6.92 3.16
N GLY A 92 2.53 7.87 2.58
CA GLY A 92 2.89 7.86 1.17
C GLY A 92 1.68 7.88 0.23
N SER A 93 1.72 7.08 -0.82
CA SER A 93 0.68 7.06 -1.86
C SER A 93 -0.67 6.46 -1.41
N ILE A 94 -0.77 5.85 -0.23
CA ILE A 94 -2.07 5.49 0.36
C ILE A 94 -2.93 6.75 0.55
N SER A 95 -2.30 7.89 0.85
CA SER A 95 -3.00 9.16 1.04
C SER A 95 -3.48 9.82 -0.25
N LEU A 96 -3.10 9.29 -1.42
CA LEU A 96 -3.46 9.81 -2.75
C LEU A 96 -4.20 8.78 -3.61
N ASN A 97 -4.43 7.57 -3.10
CA ASN A 97 -5.05 6.51 -3.88
C ASN A 97 -6.55 6.76 -4.10
N GLY A 98 -7.13 6.02 -5.04
CA GLY A 98 -8.57 6.09 -5.33
C GLY A 98 -9.43 5.28 -4.35
N MET A 99 -8.89 4.79 -3.24
CA MET A 99 -9.58 3.96 -2.23
C MET A 99 -10.22 2.69 -2.82
N ILE A 100 -9.65 2.17 -3.91
CA ILE A 100 -10.11 0.94 -4.55
C ILE A 100 -9.21 -0.19 -4.07
N PHE A 101 -9.80 -1.18 -3.44
CA PHE A 101 -9.10 -2.43 -3.12
C PHE A 101 -9.42 -3.48 -4.17
N GLN A 102 -8.39 -3.90 -4.89
CA GLN A 102 -8.50 -4.95 -5.89
C GLN A 102 -7.30 -5.90 -5.74
N ARG A 103 -7.59 -7.19 -5.72
CA ARG A 103 -6.55 -8.21 -5.82
C ARG A 103 -6.11 -8.35 -7.27
N VAL A 104 -4.87 -8.81 -7.46
CA VAL A 104 -4.36 -9.15 -8.77
C VAL A 104 -5.18 -10.29 -9.38
N ASN A 105 -5.30 -10.30 -10.71
CA ASN A 105 -5.97 -11.39 -11.42
C ASN A 105 -5.21 -12.71 -11.18
N PRO A 106 -5.89 -13.80 -10.79
CA PRO A 106 -5.26 -15.10 -10.57
C PRO A 106 -4.38 -15.55 -11.73
N LEU A 107 -4.81 -15.33 -12.98
CA LEU A 107 -4.06 -15.71 -14.17
C LEU A 107 -2.73 -14.97 -14.34
N ASP A 108 -2.62 -13.76 -13.81
CA ASP A 108 -1.37 -13.00 -13.86
C ASP A 108 -0.34 -13.62 -12.91
N ILE A 109 -0.76 -14.01 -11.71
CA ILE A 109 0.11 -14.69 -10.76
C ILE A 109 0.50 -16.08 -11.26
N GLU A 110 -0.45 -16.82 -11.83
CA GLU A 110 -0.17 -18.12 -12.46
C GLU A 110 0.85 -18.00 -13.60
N ARG A 111 0.83 -16.89 -14.34
CA ARG A 111 1.85 -16.61 -15.35
C ARG A 111 3.22 -16.36 -14.73
N TRP A 112 3.29 -15.57 -13.66
CA TRP A 112 4.55 -15.30 -12.95
C TRP A 112 5.17 -16.56 -12.35
N SER A 113 4.33 -17.49 -11.85
CA SER A 113 4.82 -18.75 -11.26
C SER A 113 5.59 -19.63 -12.22
N LYS A 114 5.46 -19.39 -13.54
CA LYS A 114 6.18 -20.13 -14.59
C LYS A 114 7.61 -19.64 -14.80
N ASP A 115 7.95 -18.48 -14.26
CA ASP A 115 9.31 -17.94 -14.38
C ASP A 115 10.27 -18.69 -13.43
N PRO A 116 11.55 -18.84 -13.80
CA PRO A 116 12.53 -19.50 -12.97
C PRO A 116 12.61 -18.88 -11.57
N GLY A 117 12.51 -19.70 -10.54
CA GLY A 117 12.54 -19.28 -9.13
C GLY A 117 11.22 -18.72 -8.58
N MET A 118 10.15 -18.63 -9.38
CA MET A 118 8.87 -18.02 -8.99
C MET A 118 7.77 -19.04 -8.69
N SER A 119 8.10 -20.33 -8.53
CA SER A 119 7.11 -21.42 -8.38
C SER A 119 6.13 -21.24 -7.20
N HIS A 120 6.49 -20.48 -6.16
CA HIS A 120 5.61 -20.18 -5.03
C HIS A 120 4.75 -18.92 -5.21
N TRP A 121 4.78 -18.31 -6.39
CA TRP A 121 3.99 -17.14 -6.73
C TRP A 121 2.71 -17.48 -7.50
N ASP A 122 2.26 -18.75 -7.48
CA ASP A 122 0.94 -19.10 -7.97
C ASP A 122 -0.17 -18.59 -7.04
N TYR A 123 -1.41 -18.61 -7.52
CA TYR A 123 -2.53 -18.08 -6.78
C TYR A 123 -2.80 -18.83 -5.46
N ALA A 124 -2.60 -20.16 -5.46
CA ALA A 124 -2.84 -21.00 -4.29
C ALA A 124 -1.89 -20.63 -3.13
N HIS A 125 -0.62 -20.39 -3.43
CA HIS A 125 0.36 -19.94 -2.43
C HIS A 125 0.13 -18.49 -1.99
N CYS A 126 -0.32 -17.59 -2.87
CA CYS A 126 -0.55 -16.19 -2.56
C CYS A 126 -1.88 -15.93 -1.82
N LEU A 127 -2.91 -16.72 -2.04
CA LEU A 127 -4.25 -16.52 -1.47
C LEU A 127 -4.26 -16.41 0.07
N PRO A 128 -3.53 -17.23 0.85
CA PRO A 128 -3.48 -17.07 2.30
C PRO A 128 -3.01 -15.70 2.76
N TYR A 129 -2.08 -15.08 2.04
CA TYR A 129 -1.56 -13.74 2.37
C TYR A 129 -2.58 -12.65 2.04
N PHE A 130 -3.31 -12.77 0.93
CA PHE A 130 -4.42 -11.87 0.64
C PHE A 130 -5.51 -11.93 1.70
N LYS A 131 -5.84 -13.15 2.15
CA LYS A 131 -6.83 -13.34 3.22
C LYS A 131 -6.38 -12.75 4.56
N ARG A 132 -5.11 -12.89 4.91
CA ARG A 132 -4.54 -12.32 6.15
C ARG A 132 -4.54 -10.78 6.16
N LEU A 133 -4.56 -10.15 4.99
CA LEU A 133 -4.54 -8.69 4.89
C LEU A 133 -5.89 -8.07 5.20
N GLU A 134 -7.00 -8.74 4.87
CA GLU A 134 -8.32 -8.11 4.80
C GLU A 134 -9.34 -8.70 5.79
N THR A 135 -10.29 -7.85 6.17
CA THR A 135 -11.58 -8.24 6.73
C THR A 135 -12.67 -7.74 5.77
N CYS A 136 -13.25 -8.65 4.98
CA CYS A 136 -14.32 -8.32 4.04
C CYS A 136 -15.68 -8.42 4.73
N LEU A 137 -16.37 -7.30 4.86
CA LEU A 137 -17.73 -7.24 5.45
C LEU A 137 -18.83 -7.48 4.41
N ALA A 138 -18.49 -7.33 3.11
CA ALA A 138 -19.44 -7.51 2.00
C ALA A 138 -19.68 -8.99 1.62
N ILE A 139 -19.27 -9.96 2.44
CA ILE A 139 -19.55 -11.37 2.21
C ILE A 139 -21.03 -11.61 2.46
N ASP A 140 -21.79 -11.87 1.42
CA ASP A 140 -23.18 -12.29 1.55
C ASP A 140 -23.26 -13.78 1.88
N HIS A 141 -23.41 -14.11 3.14
CA HIS A 141 -23.54 -15.48 3.62
C HIS A 141 -24.87 -16.16 3.20
N THR A 142 -25.78 -15.42 2.56
CA THR A 142 -27.08 -15.97 2.09
C THR A 142 -26.99 -16.52 0.68
N VAL A 143 -25.95 -16.18 -0.09
CA VAL A 143 -25.73 -16.63 -1.45
C VAL A 143 -24.79 -17.84 -1.43
N THR A 144 -25.32 -19.03 -1.70
CA THR A 144 -24.58 -20.30 -1.61
C THR A 144 -23.45 -20.45 -2.62
N ASP A 145 -23.44 -19.63 -3.70
CA ASP A 145 -22.38 -19.57 -4.72
C ASP A 145 -21.47 -18.33 -4.54
N ALA A 146 -21.83 -17.41 -3.63
CA ALA A 146 -20.97 -16.34 -3.26
C ALA A 146 -19.82 -16.85 -2.39
N ASP A 147 -18.73 -16.14 -2.45
CA ASP A 147 -17.51 -16.40 -1.72
C ASP A 147 -17.77 -16.71 -0.23
N ASP A 148 -17.89 -17.99 0.11
CA ASP A 148 -18.10 -18.53 1.45
C ASP A 148 -16.88 -18.38 2.38
N GLY A 149 -16.04 -17.36 2.15
CA GLY A 149 -14.77 -17.14 2.82
C GLY A 149 -13.62 -17.96 2.22
N ARG A 150 -13.84 -18.72 1.16
CA ARG A 150 -12.74 -19.41 0.45
C ARG A 150 -11.74 -18.43 -0.13
N PHE A 151 -12.23 -17.30 -0.68
CA PHE A 151 -11.39 -16.31 -1.34
C PHE A 151 -11.16 -15.05 -0.48
N ARG A 152 -12.10 -14.67 0.37
CA ARG A 152 -12.02 -13.47 1.19
C ARG A 152 -11.50 -13.76 2.60
N GLY A 153 -10.85 -12.76 3.20
CA GLY A 153 -10.41 -12.79 4.58
C GLY A 153 -11.44 -12.17 5.52
N THR A 154 -11.45 -12.62 6.77
CA THR A 154 -12.39 -12.14 7.81
C THR A 154 -11.70 -11.67 9.08
N GLY A 155 -10.36 -11.64 9.12
CA GLY A 155 -9.60 -11.34 10.34
C GLY A 155 -8.35 -10.48 10.09
N GLY A 156 -8.21 -9.86 8.92
CA GLY A 156 -7.09 -8.99 8.61
C GLY A 156 -7.32 -7.52 9.02
N PRO A 157 -6.25 -6.73 9.05
CA PRO A 157 -6.31 -5.34 9.54
C PRO A 157 -7.04 -4.38 8.59
N LEU A 158 -7.17 -4.72 7.29
CA LEU A 158 -7.84 -3.87 6.29
C LEU A 158 -9.31 -4.25 6.20
N VAL A 159 -10.18 -3.37 6.66
CA VAL A 159 -11.64 -3.57 6.57
C VAL A 159 -12.13 -3.10 5.22
N LEU A 160 -12.88 -3.96 4.53
CA LEU A 160 -13.51 -3.72 3.23
C LEU A 160 -15.03 -3.78 3.40
N GLU A 161 -15.71 -2.74 2.96
CA GLU A 161 -17.18 -2.58 2.97
C GLU A 161 -17.75 -2.70 1.55
#